data_a2e5bd62c1f7c1a452b7198fbfac02a2
#
_entry.id   a2e5bd62c1f7c1a452b7198fbfac02a2
#
_cell.length_a   1.000
_cell.length_b   1.000
_cell.length_c   1.000
_cell.angle_alpha   90.00
_cell.angle_beta   90.00
_cell.angle_gamma   90.00
#
_symmetry.space_group_name_H-M   'P 1'
#
loop_
_entity.id
_entity.type
_entity.pdbx_description
1 polymer ?
#
loop_
_entity_poly.entity_id
_entity_poly.type
_entity_poly.pdbx_seq_one_letter_code
_entity_poly.pdbx_strand_id
1 'polypeptide(L)'
;MFDQLSNKKSRRGNITLITALALVPLSYAVLCGVEIAGIAQSKARLQGAVDAGALAGAGELSVSTLGDDGIKSTAIALATNEVSAMPDIANPSFTVDIDRNGGTVSVTARAQFQSMFSGLVTNKTPLTVTSTAETLSKTPLCVLQIDQAAPIGANVTDRSVIRAPGCLVQSNSGISVVNLAHIEAGAVQAVKTATGAISPAPSVGALPIEDPFVDLDLTSPNCVNALENVVHSGNAMISLPAGVHCENYKVTGNATLILEPGEHYFKGQLEFNGNSKLRGDDVVLIFDPDRAFSFDQKADIELTARKSGPLAGFLIATGRNNTKRFTISSSKVRELLGTIYIPGSELYVSSSGNVAQDSAWSVIVAKSITLANNPVLVINKNYAGSNVPVPEGVGPSSGVPRLAR
;
A
#
# COMPACT_ATOMS: atom_id res chain seq x y z
N MET A 1 -76.18 -16.19 78.06
CA MET A 1 -74.94 -16.98 78.11
C MET A 1 -74.13 -16.50 76.93
N PHE A 2 -72.98 -16.07 77.14
CA PHE A 2 -72.12 -15.10 76.42
C PHE A 2 -72.04 -15.24 74.89
N ASP A 3 -72.51 -14.15 74.22
CA ASP A 3 -72.25 -13.84 72.82
C ASP A 3 -70.85 -13.17 72.64
N GLN A 4 -69.95 -13.82 71.89
CA GLN A 4 -68.64 -13.22 71.52
C GLN A 4 -68.77 -12.62 70.10
N LEU A 5 -69.02 -11.32 70.08
CA LEU A 5 -68.97 -10.53 68.83
C LEU A 5 -67.53 -10.38 68.37
N SER A 6 -67.13 -11.16 67.35
CA SER A 6 -65.86 -11.04 66.63
C SER A 6 -65.85 -9.77 65.74
N ASN A 7 -65.13 -8.77 66.21
CA ASN A 7 -64.94 -7.49 65.52
C ASN A 7 -63.91 -7.63 64.38
N LYS A 8 -64.35 -8.04 63.18
CA LYS A 8 -63.51 -8.03 61.94
C LYS A 8 -63.27 -6.58 61.49
N LYS A 9 -62.25 -5.93 61.99
CA LYS A 9 -61.71 -4.68 61.44
C LYS A 9 -61.38 -4.85 59.94
N SER A 10 -62.15 -4.21 59.08
CA SER A 10 -61.92 -4.13 57.66
C SER A 10 -60.61 -3.41 57.33
N ARG A 11 -59.59 -4.15 56.86
CA ARG A 11 -58.32 -3.64 56.38
C ARG A 11 -58.32 -3.10 54.95
N ARG A 12 -59.49 -2.68 54.40
CA ARG A 12 -59.68 -2.31 53.00
C ARG A 12 -59.24 -0.89 52.63
N GLY A 13 -58.88 -0.01 53.59
CA GLY A 13 -58.54 1.38 53.32
C GLY A 13 -57.01 1.66 52.98
N ASN A 14 -56.10 0.74 53.27
CA ASN A 14 -54.69 1.05 53.20
C ASN A 14 -53.99 0.65 51.87
N ILE A 15 -54.57 -0.22 51.05
CA ILE A 15 -53.95 -0.70 49.81
C ILE A 15 -53.87 0.42 48.78
N THR A 16 -54.88 1.24 48.63
CA THR A 16 -54.95 2.35 47.68
C THR A 16 -53.90 3.42 48.01
N LEU A 17 -53.70 3.70 49.28
CA LEU A 17 -52.73 4.71 49.75
C LEU A 17 -51.29 4.21 49.55
N ILE A 18 -51.05 2.95 49.85
CA ILE A 18 -49.71 2.31 49.66
C ILE A 18 -49.40 2.21 48.16
N THR A 19 -50.38 1.85 47.32
CA THR A 19 -50.19 1.79 45.87
C THR A 19 -49.92 3.18 45.29
N ALA A 20 -50.65 4.22 45.72
CA ALA A 20 -50.40 5.60 45.28
C ALA A 20 -49.03 6.13 45.70
N LEU A 21 -48.54 5.79 46.90
CA LEU A 21 -47.23 6.17 47.37
C LEU A 21 -46.09 5.42 46.68
N ALA A 22 -46.33 4.15 46.29
CA ALA A 22 -45.35 3.32 45.58
C ALA A 22 -45.26 3.66 44.06
N LEU A 23 -46.34 4.22 43.47
CA LEU A 23 -46.40 4.53 42.05
C LEU A 23 -45.44 5.65 41.64
N VAL A 24 -45.19 6.64 42.52
CA VAL A 24 -44.26 7.75 42.25
C VAL A 24 -42.81 7.29 42.12
N PRO A 25 -42.24 6.56 43.10
CA PRO A 25 -40.86 6.08 42.95
C PRO A 25 -40.72 5.03 41.83
N LEU A 26 -41.73 4.23 41.56
CA LEU A 26 -41.70 3.25 40.49
C LEU A 26 -41.72 3.93 39.10
N SER A 27 -42.54 4.97 38.90
CA SER A 27 -42.55 5.75 37.66
C SER A 27 -41.22 6.48 37.46
N TYR A 28 -40.62 7.04 38.53
CA TYR A 28 -39.30 7.65 38.46
C TYR A 28 -38.21 6.63 38.07
N ALA A 29 -38.24 5.44 38.63
CA ALA A 29 -37.30 4.35 38.30
C ALA A 29 -37.42 3.93 36.82
N VAL A 30 -38.64 3.85 36.28
CA VAL A 30 -38.88 3.54 34.85
C VAL A 30 -38.35 4.67 33.97
N LEU A 31 -38.58 5.92 34.30
CA LEU A 31 -38.06 7.08 33.55
C LEU A 31 -36.53 7.09 33.53
N CYS A 32 -35.88 6.85 34.68
CA CYS A 32 -34.41 6.72 34.73
C CYS A 32 -33.90 5.56 33.88
N GLY A 33 -34.60 4.43 33.88
CA GLY A 33 -34.24 3.28 33.04
C GLY A 33 -34.29 3.58 31.54
N VAL A 34 -35.36 4.30 31.11
CA VAL A 34 -35.53 4.73 29.69
C VAL A 34 -34.44 5.73 29.31
N GLU A 35 -34.08 6.68 30.22
CA GLU A 35 -33.05 7.66 29.99
C GLU A 35 -31.65 7.00 29.82
N ILE A 36 -31.30 6.07 30.70
CA ILE A 36 -30.05 5.34 30.61
C ILE A 36 -29.96 4.52 29.33
N ALA A 37 -31.07 3.88 28.92
CA ALA A 37 -31.15 3.14 27.68
C ALA A 37 -31.00 4.08 26.47
N GLY A 38 -31.59 5.27 26.50
CA GLY A 38 -31.43 6.30 25.47
C GLY A 38 -30.00 6.76 25.32
N ILE A 39 -29.32 7.06 26.44
CA ILE A 39 -27.90 7.44 26.44
C ILE A 39 -27.02 6.33 25.82
N ALA A 40 -27.23 5.08 26.24
CA ALA A 40 -26.49 3.93 25.71
C ALA A 40 -26.70 3.75 24.21
N GLN A 41 -27.94 3.88 23.74
CA GLN A 41 -28.29 3.78 22.32
C GLN A 41 -27.64 4.91 21.49
N SER A 42 -27.73 6.16 21.97
CA SER A 42 -27.14 7.32 21.31
C SER A 42 -25.61 7.22 21.24
N LYS A 43 -24.99 6.74 22.34
CA LYS A 43 -23.55 6.48 22.36
C LYS A 43 -23.15 5.40 21.35
N ALA A 44 -23.92 4.31 21.23
CA ALA A 44 -23.65 3.25 20.24
C ALA A 44 -23.79 3.74 18.80
N ARG A 45 -24.80 4.58 18.51
CA ARG A 45 -24.98 5.20 17.19
C ARG A 45 -23.85 6.18 16.88
N LEU A 46 -23.45 7.02 17.83
CA LEU A 46 -22.33 7.94 17.67
C LEU A 46 -21.02 7.17 17.44
N GLN A 47 -20.84 6.01 18.10
CA GLN A 47 -19.72 5.11 17.85
C GLN A 47 -19.72 4.61 16.39
N GLY A 48 -20.87 4.18 15.88
CA GLY A 48 -20.99 3.76 14.48
C GLY A 48 -20.62 4.86 13.48
N ALA A 49 -21.00 6.12 13.76
CA ALA A 49 -20.61 7.26 12.91
C ALA A 49 -19.10 7.50 12.92
N VAL A 50 -18.47 7.39 14.08
CA VAL A 50 -17.01 7.55 14.23
C VAL A 50 -16.25 6.38 13.58
N ASP A 51 -16.80 5.16 13.69
CA ASP A 51 -16.26 3.97 13.03
C ASP A 51 -16.28 4.13 11.50
N ALA A 52 -17.39 4.61 10.95
CA ALA A 52 -17.51 4.89 9.51
C ALA A 52 -16.50 5.97 9.06
N GLY A 53 -16.38 7.07 9.83
CA GLY A 53 -15.42 8.13 9.56
C GLY A 53 -13.98 7.65 9.60
N ALA A 54 -13.61 6.84 10.60
CA ALA A 54 -12.26 6.27 10.73
C ALA A 54 -11.94 5.33 9.56
N LEU A 55 -12.87 4.45 9.18
CA LEU A 55 -12.70 3.56 8.03
C LEU A 55 -12.55 4.33 6.71
N ALA A 56 -13.34 5.38 6.49
CA ALA A 56 -13.21 6.22 5.31
C ALA A 56 -11.85 6.92 5.25
N GLY A 57 -11.41 7.53 6.38
CA GLY A 57 -10.09 8.15 6.47
C GLY A 57 -8.93 7.17 6.25
N ALA A 58 -9.04 5.95 6.81
CA ALA A 58 -8.03 4.91 6.59
C ALA A 58 -8.02 4.40 5.13
N GLY A 59 -9.18 4.36 4.47
CA GLY A 59 -9.28 4.10 3.03
C GLY A 59 -8.48 5.11 2.21
N GLU A 60 -8.70 6.41 2.45
CA GLU A 60 -7.96 7.47 1.79
C GLU A 60 -6.47 7.47 2.11
N LEU A 61 -6.08 7.08 3.34
CA LEU A 61 -4.68 6.94 3.73
C LEU A 61 -3.95 5.90 2.86
N SER A 62 -4.65 4.88 2.39
CA SER A 62 -4.11 3.83 1.53
C SER A 62 -3.96 4.25 0.06
N VAL A 63 -4.83 5.14 -0.44
CA VAL A 63 -4.85 5.61 -1.86
C VAL A 63 -3.93 6.82 -2.09
N SER A 64 -3.51 7.49 -1.08
CA SER A 64 -2.41 8.46 -0.85
C SER A 64 -2.07 9.55 -1.89
N THR A 65 -2.97 10.05 -2.70
CA THR A 65 -2.77 11.33 -3.40
C THR A 65 -3.24 12.53 -2.57
N LEU A 66 -4.02 12.29 -1.50
CA LEU A 66 -4.53 13.33 -0.62
C LEU A 66 -3.53 13.65 0.49
N GLY A 67 -3.33 14.94 0.75
CA GLY A 67 -2.67 15.41 1.97
C GLY A 67 -3.50 15.10 3.23
N ASP A 68 -2.92 15.27 4.43
CA ASP A 68 -3.61 15.02 5.71
C ASP A 68 -4.92 15.77 5.83
N ASP A 69 -5.01 16.99 5.29
CA ASP A 69 -6.24 17.79 5.32
C ASP A 69 -7.35 17.18 4.47
N GLY A 70 -7.01 16.54 3.35
CA GLY A 70 -7.97 15.81 2.52
C GLY A 70 -8.53 14.59 3.25
N ILE A 71 -7.66 13.81 3.88
CA ILE A 71 -8.06 12.63 4.69
C ILE A 71 -8.95 13.05 5.86
N LYS A 72 -8.56 14.11 6.59
CA LYS A 72 -9.37 14.66 7.69
C LYS A 72 -10.75 15.10 7.22
N SER A 73 -10.80 15.81 6.08
CA SER A 73 -12.09 16.30 5.54
C SER A 73 -13.02 15.15 5.15
N THR A 74 -12.51 14.09 4.53
CA THR A 74 -13.30 12.90 4.16
C THR A 74 -13.85 12.19 5.41
N ALA A 75 -12.99 11.96 6.42
CA ALA A 75 -13.39 11.30 7.66
C ALA A 75 -14.46 12.11 8.41
N ILE A 76 -14.27 13.43 8.53
CA ILE A 76 -15.23 14.33 9.20
C ILE A 76 -16.54 14.41 8.43
N ALA A 77 -16.48 14.50 7.08
CA ALA A 77 -17.69 14.62 6.26
C ALA A 77 -18.60 13.39 6.42
N LEU A 78 -18.02 12.18 6.41
CA LEU A 78 -18.80 10.96 6.58
C LEU A 78 -19.35 10.84 8.01
N ALA A 79 -18.55 11.07 9.04
CA ALA A 79 -19.01 11.04 10.42
C ALA A 79 -20.10 12.09 10.68
N THR A 80 -20.00 13.30 10.10
CA THR A 80 -21.01 14.36 10.21
C THR A 80 -22.31 13.96 9.52
N ASN A 81 -22.22 13.36 8.33
CA ASN A 81 -23.41 12.89 7.60
C ASN A 81 -24.20 11.85 8.41
N GLU A 82 -23.52 10.88 9.01
CA GLU A 82 -24.14 9.85 9.86
C GLU A 82 -24.83 10.46 11.09
N VAL A 83 -24.17 11.42 11.76
CA VAL A 83 -24.73 12.08 12.96
C VAL A 83 -25.88 13.02 12.62
N SER A 84 -25.94 13.59 11.42
CA SER A 84 -27.02 14.50 11.01
C SER A 84 -28.42 13.86 11.08
N ALA A 85 -28.51 12.55 11.01
CA ALA A 85 -29.73 11.77 11.12
C ALA A 85 -30.16 11.46 12.59
N MET A 86 -29.39 11.99 13.60
CA MET A 86 -29.58 11.67 15.02
C MET A 86 -30.13 12.90 15.78
N PRO A 87 -31.46 13.01 15.97
CA PRO A 87 -32.07 14.18 16.62
C PRO A 87 -31.77 14.30 18.12
N ASP A 88 -31.32 13.21 18.74
CA ASP A 88 -30.95 13.08 20.13
C ASP A 88 -29.48 13.45 20.43
N ILE A 89 -28.73 13.81 19.40
CA ILE A 89 -27.34 14.26 19.49
C ILE A 89 -27.25 15.76 19.18
N ALA A 90 -26.72 16.54 20.11
CA ALA A 90 -26.52 17.98 19.95
C ALA A 90 -25.04 18.35 19.96
N ASN A 91 -24.70 19.40 19.19
CA ASN A 91 -23.38 20.00 19.11
C ASN A 91 -22.26 18.98 18.85
N PRO A 92 -22.36 18.13 17.81
CA PRO A 92 -21.29 17.19 17.49
C PRO A 92 -20.03 17.93 17.03
N SER A 93 -18.88 17.53 17.53
CA SER A 93 -17.58 18.00 17.09
C SER A 93 -16.64 16.80 16.88
N PHE A 94 -15.85 16.85 15.81
CA PHE A 94 -14.98 15.75 15.43
C PHE A 94 -13.52 16.23 15.40
N THR A 95 -12.64 15.38 15.90
CA THR A 95 -11.18 15.54 15.75
C THR A 95 -10.60 14.30 15.11
N VAL A 96 -9.70 14.49 14.14
CA VAL A 96 -9.06 13.40 13.41
C VAL A 96 -7.56 13.48 13.60
N ASP A 97 -6.98 12.39 14.02
CA ASP A 97 -5.54 12.19 14.14
C ASP A 97 -5.05 11.13 13.16
N ILE A 98 -3.95 11.41 12.46
CA ILE A 98 -3.42 10.57 11.37
C ILE A 98 -1.99 10.19 11.71
N ASP A 99 -1.74 8.90 11.85
CA ASP A 99 -0.39 8.35 11.91
C ASP A 99 -0.06 7.63 10.58
N ARG A 100 0.64 8.32 9.68
CA ARG A 100 1.07 7.74 8.39
C ARG A 100 2.08 6.61 8.57
N ASN A 101 2.92 6.66 9.62
CA ASN A 101 3.91 5.62 9.87
C ASN A 101 3.26 4.36 10.44
N GLY A 102 2.27 4.52 11.31
CA GLY A 102 1.46 3.42 11.85
C GLY A 102 0.35 2.97 10.91
N GLY A 103 0.05 3.71 9.83
CA GLY A 103 -1.05 3.42 8.92
C GLY A 103 -2.41 3.49 9.59
N THR A 104 -2.61 4.41 10.56
CA THR A 104 -3.84 4.51 11.34
C THR A 104 -4.49 5.89 11.23
N VAL A 105 -5.82 5.90 11.27
CA VAL A 105 -6.65 7.10 11.37
C VAL A 105 -7.56 6.95 12.57
N SER A 106 -7.44 7.88 13.52
CA SER A 106 -8.28 7.94 14.73
C SER A 106 -9.25 9.10 14.64
N VAL A 107 -10.54 8.81 14.80
CA VAL A 107 -11.61 9.82 14.84
C VAL A 107 -12.22 9.85 16.23
N THR A 108 -12.25 11.02 16.84
CA THR A 108 -12.92 11.26 18.13
C THR A 108 -14.10 12.20 17.95
N ALA A 109 -15.28 11.77 18.39
CA ALA A 109 -16.47 12.63 18.46
C ALA A 109 -16.75 13.02 19.89
N ARG A 110 -17.12 14.31 20.06
CA ARG A 110 -17.70 14.84 21.29
C ARG A 110 -19.02 15.46 20.97
N ALA A 111 -20.04 15.10 21.75
CA ALA A 111 -21.42 15.59 21.55
C ALA A 111 -22.15 15.65 22.89
N GLN A 112 -23.39 16.12 22.88
CA GLN A 112 -24.27 16.15 24.05
C GLN A 112 -25.53 15.36 23.73
N PHE A 113 -25.89 14.44 24.62
CA PHE A 113 -27.19 13.74 24.54
C PHE A 113 -28.30 14.70 24.95
N GLN A 114 -29.36 14.77 24.13
CA GLN A 114 -30.60 15.48 24.45
C GLN A 114 -31.65 14.52 24.98
N SER A 115 -31.97 14.64 26.26
CA SER A 115 -33.01 13.86 26.89
C SER A 115 -34.39 14.13 26.29
N MET A 116 -35.15 13.10 26.05
CA MET A 116 -36.59 13.21 25.71
C MET A 116 -37.41 13.78 26.88
N PHE A 117 -36.89 13.72 28.10
CA PHE A 117 -37.55 14.21 29.31
C PHE A 117 -36.87 15.49 29.86
N SER A 118 -36.42 16.38 28.95
CA SER A 118 -35.67 17.59 29.27
C SER A 118 -36.35 18.56 30.24
N GLY A 119 -37.66 18.43 30.47
CA GLY A 119 -38.41 19.16 31.50
C GLY A 119 -38.28 18.59 32.93
N LEU A 120 -37.83 17.32 33.07
CA LEU A 120 -37.68 16.62 34.34
C LEU A 120 -36.22 16.35 34.71
N VAL A 121 -35.34 16.29 33.70
CA VAL A 121 -33.88 16.05 33.86
C VAL A 121 -33.13 17.20 33.21
N THR A 122 -32.45 18.02 34.00
CA THR A 122 -31.83 19.28 33.57
C THR A 122 -30.42 19.13 32.99
N ASN A 123 -29.86 17.96 32.95
CA ASN A 123 -28.44 17.79 32.57
C ASN A 123 -28.30 17.22 31.16
N LYS A 124 -27.63 18.01 30.28
CA LYS A 124 -27.08 17.53 29.03
C LYS A 124 -25.91 16.59 29.33
N THR A 125 -26.07 15.32 29.00
CA THR A 125 -25.02 14.32 29.25
C THR A 125 -23.96 14.39 28.16
N PRO A 126 -22.69 14.67 28.47
CA PRO A 126 -21.62 14.68 27.48
C PRO A 126 -21.32 13.26 27.02
N LEU A 127 -21.22 13.08 25.70
CA LEU A 127 -20.80 11.85 25.06
C LEU A 127 -19.45 12.07 24.42
N THR A 128 -18.54 11.13 24.63
CA THR A 128 -17.27 11.06 23.93
C THR A 128 -17.06 9.64 23.46
N VAL A 129 -16.74 9.48 22.20
CA VAL A 129 -16.42 8.21 21.57
C VAL A 129 -15.21 8.38 20.66
N THR A 130 -14.37 7.36 20.54
CA THR A 130 -13.21 7.33 19.68
C THR A 130 -13.18 6.02 18.90
N SER A 131 -12.80 6.08 17.65
CA SER A 131 -12.55 4.92 16.81
C SER A 131 -11.23 5.10 16.09
N THR A 132 -10.50 4.02 15.97
CA THR A 132 -9.27 3.96 15.19
C THR A 132 -9.43 2.89 14.13
N ALA A 133 -9.15 3.25 12.89
CA ALA A 133 -9.05 2.31 11.78
C ALA A 133 -7.61 2.21 11.32
N GLU A 134 -7.20 1.03 10.92
CA GLU A 134 -5.87 0.77 10.34
C GLU A 134 -6.00 0.21 8.94
N THR A 135 -5.03 0.50 8.09
CA THR A 135 -4.88 -0.18 6.80
C THR A 135 -4.26 -1.56 7.05
N LEU A 136 -4.80 -2.59 6.42
CA LEU A 136 -4.30 -3.96 6.58
C LEU A 136 -2.87 -4.17 6.11
N SER A 137 -2.34 -3.28 5.27
CA SER A 137 -0.99 -3.33 4.75
C SER A 137 -0.14 -2.22 5.34
N LYS A 138 0.47 -2.46 6.49
CA LYS A 138 1.48 -1.56 7.09
C LYS A 138 2.77 -1.50 6.29
N THR A 139 3.01 -2.48 5.42
CA THR A 139 4.27 -2.64 4.68
C THR A 139 3.95 -2.80 3.20
N PRO A 140 4.26 -1.77 2.38
CA PRO A 140 3.97 -1.80 0.94
C PRO A 140 4.73 -2.93 0.25
N LEU A 141 4.09 -3.59 -0.72
CA LEU A 141 4.72 -4.59 -1.57
C LEU A 141 5.65 -3.89 -2.54
N CYS A 142 6.95 -4.08 -2.37
CA CYS A 142 7.96 -3.47 -3.24
C CYS A 142 8.73 -4.51 -4.07
N VAL A 143 8.82 -5.75 -3.60
CA VAL A 143 9.49 -6.82 -4.33
C VAL A 143 8.59 -8.06 -4.33
N LEU A 144 8.21 -8.50 -5.52
CA LEU A 144 7.43 -9.72 -5.72
C LEU A 144 8.14 -10.65 -6.71
N GLN A 145 8.58 -11.79 -6.24
CA GLN A 145 8.98 -12.89 -7.10
C GLN A 145 7.78 -13.81 -7.30
N ILE A 146 7.35 -13.98 -8.57
CA ILE A 146 6.05 -14.59 -8.88
C ILE A 146 6.08 -16.09 -9.24
N ASP A 147 7.19 -16.64 -9.69
CA ASP A 147 7.27 -18.04 -10.08
C ASP A 147 7.12 -18.98 -8.88
N GLN A 148 6.06 -19.78 -8.89
CA GLN A 148 5.77 -20.76 -7.85
C GLN A 148 6.45 -22.12 -8.11
N ALA A 149 6.86 -22.41 -9.36
CA ALA A 149 7.37 -23.72 -9.74
C ALA A 149 8.78 -23.96 -9.18
N ALA A 150 9.65 -22.98 -9.25
CA ALA A 150 11.02 -23.09 -8.77
C ALA A 150 11.08 -23.35 -7.25
N PRO A 151 12.05 -24.14 -6.75
CA PRO A 151 12.26 -24.27 -5.31
C PRO A 151 12.74 -22.96 -4.68
N ILE A 152 13.59 -22.20 -5.37
CA ILE A 152 14.13 -20.90 -4.99
C ILE A 152 13.86 -19.91 -6.13
N GLY A 153 13.19 -18.82 -5.84
CA GLY A 153 12.88 -17.75 -6.79
C GLY A 153 13.64 -16.46 -6.51
N ALA A 154 14.04 -16.25 -5.26
CA ALA A 154 14.90 -15.15 -4.88
C ALA A 154 16.23 -15.70 -4.33
N ASN A 155 17.33 -15.43 -5.04
CA ASN A 155 18.66 -15.92 -4.67
C ASN A 155 19.61 -14.73 -4.46
N VAL A 156 20.16 -14.59 -3.25
CA VAL A 156 21.08 -13.51 -2.88
C VAL A 156 22.37 -14.12 -2.39
N THR A 157 23.48 -13.87 -3.09
CA THR A 157 24.76 -14.51 -2.81
C THR A 157 25.93 -13.51 -2.83
N ASP A 158 27.12 -13.94 -2.39
CA ASP A 158 28.39 -13.23 -2.53
C ASP A 158 28.38 -11.81 -1.93
N ARG A 159 28.01 -11.67 -0.65
CA ARG A 159 27.88 -10.39 0.08
C ARG A 159 26.88 -9.40 -0.53
N SER A 160 26.03 -9.86 -1.44
CA SER A 160 24.98 -9.04 -2.03
C SER A 160 23.93 -8.66 -0.99
N VAL A 161 23.30 -7.51 -1.18
CA VAL A 161 22.31 -6.99 -0.26
C VAL A 161 21.03 -6.59 -1.00
N ILE A 162 19.88 -7.04 -0.53
CA ILE A 162 18.61 -6.35 -0.81
C ILE A 162 18.33 -5.42 0.37
N ARG A 163 18.31 -4.11 0.11
CA ARG A 163 17.99 -3.09 1.11
C ARG A 163 16.66 -2.46 0.76
N ALA A 164 15.61 -2.86 1.48
CA ALA A 164 14.23 -2.45 1.24
C ALA A 164 13.52 -2.00 2.54
N PRO A 165 14.05 -0.96 3.26
CA PRO A 165 13.55 -0.58 4.56
C PRO A 165 12.08 -0.16 4.49
N GLY A 166 11.24 -0.81 5.29
CA GLY A 166 9.80 -0.56 5.33
C GLY A 166 9.00 -1.06 4.13
N CYS A 167 9.58 -1.94 3.30
CA CYS A 167 8.94 -2.66 2.19
C CYS A 167 8.70 -4.13 2.51
N LEU A 168 7.67 -4.72 1.92
CA LEU A 168 7.49 -6.17 1.86
C LEU A 168 8.30 -6.72 0.69
N VAL A 169 9.15 -7.70 0.98
CA VAL A 169 9.82 -8.58 0.02
C VAL A 169 9.12 -9.94 0.06
N GLN A 170 8.40 -10.27 -1.00
CA GLN A 170 7.63 -11.51 -1.13
C GLN A 170 8.22 -12.42 -2.19
N SER A 171 8.39 -13.70 -1.85
CA SER A 171 8.66 -14.75 -2.83
C SER A 171 7.53 -15.78 -2.85
N ASN A 172 6.94 -16.01 -4.01
CA ASN A 172 5.96 -17.08 -4.23
C ASN A 172 6.59 -18.48 -4.27
N SER A 173 7.90 -18.56 -4.10
CA SER A 173 8.65 -19.80 -3.92
C SER A 173 9.56 -19.70 -2.70
N GLY A 174 10.84 -20.06 -2.81
CA GLY A 174 11.80 -19.95 -1.73
C GLY A 174 12.73 -18.74 -1.87
N ILE A 175 13.32 -18.32 -0.75
CA ILE A 175 14.39 -17.34 -0.65
C ILE A 175 15.64 -18.02 -0.14
N SER A 176 16.77 -17.83 -0.85
CA SER A 176 18.09 -18.31 -0.44
C SER A 176 19.06 -17.14 -0.30
N VAL A 177 19.64 -16.98 0.89
CA VAL A 177 20.63 -15.95 1.19
C VAL A 177 21.89 -16.64 1.71
N VAL A 178 22.97 -16.62 0.93
CA VAL A 178 24.19 -17.38 1.21
C VAL A 178 25.46 -16.53 0.99
N ASN A 179 26.61 -17.05 1.39
CA ASN A 179 27.91 -16.42 1.15
C ASN A 179 28.00 -14.96 1.68
N LEU A 180 27.63 -14.74 2.94
CA LEU A 180 27.65 -13.43 3.61
C LEU A 180 26.72 -12.37 2.98
N ALA A 181 25.77 -12.79 2.15
CA ALA A 181 24.71 -11.94 1.65
C ALA A 181 23.64 -11.71 2.72
N HIS A 182 22.82 -10.67 2.57
CA HIS A 182 21.72 -10.44 3.47
C HIS A 182 20.54 -9.69 2.81
N ILE A 183 19.36 -9.82 3.44
CA ILE A 183 18.16 -9.05 3.10
C ILE A 183 17.79 -8.21 4.32
N GLU A 184 17.63 -6.90 4.11
CA GLU A 184 17.13 -5.93 5.07
C GLU A 184 15.86 -5.30 4.52
N ALA A 185 14.70 -5.58 5.14
CA ALA A 185 13.41 -5.14 4.63
C ALA A 185 12.46 -4.72 5.77
N GLY A 186 11.29 -4.19 5.45
CA GLY A 186 10.22 -3.96 6.42
C GLY A 186 9.54 -5.26 6.86
N ALA A 187 9.38 -6.19 5.90
CA ALA A 187 8.91 -7.56 6.12
C ALA A 187 9.45 -8.46 5.01
N VAL A 188 9.66 -9.74 5.32
CA VAL A 188 10.07 -10.76 4.33
C VAL A 188 9.16 -11.97 4.45
N GLN A 189 8.60 -12.41 3.33
CA GLN A 189 7.71 -13.56 3.28
C GLN A 189 8.10 -14.51 2.15
N ALA A 190 7.94 -15.79 2.37
CA ALA A 190 8.13 -16.83 1.37
C ALA A 190 7.03 -17.89 1.47
N VAL A 191 6.56 -18.36 0.32
CA VAL A 191 5.57 -19.46 0.28
C VAL A 191 6.22 -20.77 0.70
N LYS A 192 7.45 -21.04 0.25
CA LYS A 192 8.19 -22.26 0.57
C LYS A 192 9.15 -22.03 1.74
N THR A 193 10.42 -21.85 1.45
CA THR A 193 11.51 -21.73 2.42
C THR A 193 12.17 -20.38 2.35
N ALA A 194 12.73 -19.91 3.46
CA ALA A 194 13.60 -18.75 3.49
C ALA A 194 14.79 -19.07 4.39
N THR A 195 16.01 -18.96 3.84
CA THR A 195 17.23 -19.36 4.54
C THR A 195 18.29 -18.27 4.44
N GLY A 196 19.12 -18.16 5.49
CA GLY A 196 20.27 -17.27 5.55
C GLY A 196 20.02 -16.00 6.39
N ALA A 197 20.83 -14.97 6.15
CA ALA A 197 20.79 -13.72 6.92
C ALA A 197 19.67 -12.80 6.38
N ILE A 198 18.52 -12.83 7.02
CA ILE A 198 17.32 -12.07 6.64
C ILE A 198 16.81 -11.30 7.86
N SER A 199 16.61 -10.00 7.73
CA SER A 199 16.07 -9.12 8.78
C SER A 199 14.91 -8.27 8.24
N PRO A 200 13.74 -8.29 8.94
CA PRO A 200 13.38 -9.12 10.09
C PRO A 200 13.31 -10.62 9.73
N ALA A 201 13.16 -11.47 10.75
CA ALA A 201 13.00 -12.92 10.53
C ALA A 201 11.86 -13.19 9.53
N PRO A 202 12.08 -14.02 8.51
CA PRO A 202 11.12 -14.21 7.44
C PRO A 202 9.92 -15.05 7.90
N SER A 203 8.74 -14.73 7.41
CA SER A 203 7.55 -15.58 7.52
C SER A 203 7.55 -16.60 6.37
N VAL A 204 7.57 -17.89 6.69
CA VAL A 204 7.46 -18.98 5.71
C VAL A 204 6.06 -19.59 5.74
N GLY A 205 5.65 -20.24 4.65
CA GLY A 205 4.29 -20.75 4.49
C GLY A 205 3.27 -19.63 4.24
N ALA A 206 3.71 -18.48 3.78
CA ALA A 206 2.83 -17.39 3.37
C ALA A 206 1.95 -17.80 2.18
N LEU A 207 0.80 -17.15 2.01
CA LEU A 207 0.01 -17.33 0.81
C LEU A 207 0.72 -16.67 -0.38
N PRO A 208 0.67 -17.28 -1.58
CA PRO A 208 1.21 -16.65 -2.77
C PRO A 208 0.43 -15.38 -3.10
N ILE A 209 1.14 -14.35 -3.54
CA ILE A 209 0.53 -13.14 -4.09
C ILE A 209 0.38 -13.35 -5.58
N GLU A 210 -0.84 -13.21 -6.10
CA GLU A 210 -1.10 -13.25 -7.53
C GLU A 210 -0.40 -12.10 -8.25
N ASP A 211 -0.14 -12.28 -9.55
CA ASP A 211 0.46 -11.23 -10.34
C ASP A 211 -0.52 -10.05 -10.47
N PRO A 212 -0.17 -8.88 -9.90
CA PRO A 212 -1.07 -7.72 -9.88
C PRO A 212 -1.32 -7.12 -11.27
N PHE A 213 -0.51 -7.48 -12.27
CA PHE A 213 -0.54 -6.92 -13.63
C PHE A 213 -0.83 -7.96 -14.71
N VAL A 214 -1.57 -9.01 -14.37
CA VAL A 214 -1.86 -10.12 -15.29
C VAL A 214 -2.54 -9.67 -16.59
N ASP A 215 -3.38 -8.64 -16.51
CA ASP A 215 -4.17 -8.10 -17.62
C ASP A 215 -3.52 -6.90 -18.31
N LEU A 216 -2.24 -6.59 -17.99
CA LEU A 216 -1.53 -5.47 -18.60
C LEU A 216 -1.32 -5.71 -20.09
N ASP A 217 -1.89 -4.84 -20.93
CA ASP A 217 -1.71 -4.89 -22.37
C ASP A 217 -0.40 -4.18 -22.77
N LEU A 218 0.52 -4.96 -23.35
CA LEU A 218 1.81 -4.50 -23.86
C LEU A 218 1.94 -4.70 -25.38
N THR A 219 0.81 -4.78 -26.07
CA THR A 219 0.80 -4.99 -27.52
C THR A 219 1.43 -3.81 -28.24
N SER A 220 2.32 -4.08 -29.16
CA SER A 220 2.98 -3.07 -29.98
C SER A 220 3.03 -3.47 -31.45
N PRO A 221 3.11 -2.50 -32.37
CA PRO A 221 3.28 -2.79 -33.79
C PRO A 221 4.54 -3.61 -34.08
N ASN A 222 4.49 -4.42 -35.13
CA ASN A 222 5.65 -5.18 -35.58
C ASN A 222 6.58 -4.31 -36.44
N CYS A 223 7.87 -4.66 -36.46
CA CYS A 223 8.81 -4.11 -37.40
C CYS A 223 8.54 -4.58 -38.84
N VAL A 224 8.68 -3.67 -39.77
CA VAL A 224 8.52 -3.98 -41.21
C VAL A 224 9.79 -4.63 -41.76
N ASN A 225 10.96 -4.26 -41.24
CA ASN A 225 12.27 -4.72 -41.67
C ASN A 225 12.92 -5.66 -40.68
N ALA A 226 13.96 -6.38 -41.12
CA ALA A 226 14.81 -7.15 -40.23
C ALA A 226 15.52 -6.23 -39.26
N LEU A 227 15.80 -6.76 -38.04
CA LEU A 227 16.52 -6.00 -37.01
C LEU A 227 17.94 -5.68 -37.48
N GLU A 228 18.30 -4.40 -37.41
CA GLU A 228 19.67 -3.93 -37.66
C GLU A 228 20.45 -3.78 -36.37
N ASN A 229 21.79 -3.81 -36.45
CA ASN A 229 22.66 -3.53 -35.33
C ASN A 229 23.17 -2.09 -35.43
N VAL A 230 22.80 -1.27 -34.46
CA VAL A 230 23.21 0.13 -34.37
C VAL A 230 24.18 0.29 -33.19
N VAL A 231 25.37 0.77 -33.49
CA VAL A 231 26.41 1.00 -32.47
C VAL A 231 26.68 2.49 -32.33
N HIS A 232 26.45 3.00 -31.13
CA HIS A 232 26.80 4.36 -30.74
C HIS A 232 28.02 4.33 -29.84
N SER A 233 29.04 5.07 -30.20
CA SER A 233 30.36 5.04 -29.51
C SER A 233 30.96 6.45 -29.40
N GLY A 234 32.14 6.51 -28.76
CA GLY A 234 32.85 7.78 -28.54
C GLY A 234 32.09 8.70 -27.60
N ASN A 235 31.85 9.93 -28.02
CA ASN A 235 31.09 10.94 -27.26
C ASN A 235 29.76 11.27 -27.98
N ALA A 236 29.21 10.34 -28.76
CA ALA A 236 27.93 10.53 -29.44
C ALA A 236 26.80 10.83 -28.45
N MET A 237 25.91 11.76 -28.81
CA MET A 237 24.69 12.06 -28.08
C MET A 237 23.51 11.82 -29.01
N ILE A 238 22.63 10.92 -28.64
CA ILE A 238 21.50 10.46 -29.46
C ILE A 238 20.23 10.67 -28.67
N SER A 239 19.25 11.35 -29.25
CA SER A 239 17.88 11.40 -28.75
C SER A 239 17.03 10.37 -29.50
N LEU A 240 16.31 9.54 -28.78
CA LEU A 240 15.44 8.52 -29.31
C LEU A 240 13.99 8.91 -29.00
N PRO A 241 13.18 9.21 -30.01
CA PRO A 241 11.79 9.56 -29.82
C PRO A 241 10.99 8.35 -29.32
N ALA A 242 9.89 8.60 -28.62
CA ALA A 242 8.96 7.54 -28.23
C ALA A 242 8.41 6.79 -29.46
N GLY A 243 8.17 5.49 -29.31
CA GLY A 243 7.65 4.65 -30.38
C GLY A 243 8.31 3.28 -30.48
N VAL A 244 8.24 2.66 -31.67
CA VAL A 244 8.77 1.32 -31.90
C VAL A 244 10.21 1.41 -32.42
N HIS A 245 11.11 0.70 -31.77
CA HIS A 245 12.54 0.63 -32.06
C HIS A 245 12.89 -0.75 -32.62
N CYS A 246 13.21 -0.77 -33.92
CA CYS A 246 13.44 -2.00 -34.68
C CYS A 246 14.93 -2.36 -34.80
N GLU A 247 15.78 -1.82 -33.94
CA GLU A 247 17.23 -2.04 -33.97
C GLU A 247 17.71 -2.71 -32.68
N ASN A 248 18.84 -3.42 -32.76
CA ASN A 248 19.63 -3.77 -31.63
C ASN A 248 20.56 -2.61 -31.32
N TYR A 249 20.36 -1.95 -30.20
CA TYR A 249 21.17 -0.82 -29.78
C TYR A 249 22.34 -1.29 -28.92
N LYS A 250 23.56 -0.88 -29.32
CA LYS A 250 24.75 -1.02 -28.52
C LYS A 250 25.37 0.35 -28.28
N VAL A 251 25.33 0.80 -27.04
CA VAL A 251 25.86 2.11 -26.63
C VAL A 251 27.11 1.89 -25.80
N THR A 252 28.26 2.45 -26.25
CA THR A 252 29.56 2.18 -25.65
C THR A 252 30.43 3.43 -25.60
N GLY A 253 31.61 3.33 -24.96
CA GLY A 253 32.51 4.46 -24.75
C GLY A 253 31.88 5.47 -23.77
N ASN A 254 31.77 6.73 -24.17
CA ASN A 254 31.12 7.81 -23.42
C ASN A 254 29.82 8.26 -24.10
N ALA A 255 29.28 7.47 -25.04
CA ALA A 255 28.07 7.85 -25.76
C ALA A 255 26.86 7.94 -24.81
N THR A 256 25.95 8.87 -25.10
CA THR A 256 24.73 9.11 -24.32
C THR A 256 23.52 8.83 -25.19
N LEU A 257 22.63 7.97 -24.75
CA LEU A 257 21.30 7.77 -25.30
C LEU A 257 20.29 8.47 -24.39
N ILE A 258 19.49 9.34 -24.95
CA ILE A 258 18.41 10.06 -24.27
C ILE A 258 17.10 9.56 -24.84
N LEU A 259 16.25 9.00 -24.00
CA LEU A 259 14.89 8.63 -24.34
C LEU A 259 13.98 9.84 -24.14
N GLU A 260 13.24 10.22 -25.17
CA GLU A 260 12.24 11.27 -25.07
C GLU A 260 11.02 10.77 -24.28
N PRO A 261 10.25 11.62 -23.59
CA PRO A 261 9.08 11.20 -22.84
C PRO A 261 8.12 10.35 -23.67
N GLY A 262 7.70 9.20 -23.15
CA GLY A 262 6.75 8.32 -23.82
C GLY A 262 7.01 6.83 -23.66
N GLU A 263 6.36 6.04 -24.50
CA GLU A 263 6.46 4.59 -24.53
C GLU A 263 7.47 4.16 -25.58
N HIS A 264 8.46 3.36 -25.19
CA HIS A 264 9.52 2.85 -26.04
C HIS A 264 9.43 1.33 -26.18
N TYR A 265 9.01 0.86 -27.33
CA TYR A 265 8.84 -0.57 -27.65
C TYR A 265 10.10 -1.09 -28.33
N PHE A 266 10.94 -1.81 -27.60
CA PHE A 266 12.18 -2.40 -28.11
C PHE A 266 11.93 -3.78 -28.72
N LYS A 267 12.04 -3.87 -30.04
CA LYS A 267 12.03 -5.11 -30.82
C LYS A 267 13.40 -5.76 -30.89
N GLY A 268 14.46 -5.04 -30.52
CA GLY A 268 15.85 -5.47 -30.43
C GLY A 268 16.39 -5.45 -29.00
N GLN A 269 17.66 -5.85 -28.87
CA GLN A 269 18.41 -5.79 -27.59
C GLN A 269 18.82 -4.34 -27.31
N LEU A 270 18.98 -4.01 -26.03
CA LEU A 270 19.46 -2.72 -25.57
C LEU A 270 20.67 -2.91 -24.67
N GLU A 271 21.87 -2.68 -25.20
CA GLU A 271 23.12 -2.95 -24.52
C GLU A 271 23.87 -1.64 -24.20
N PHE A 272 24.26 -1.46 -22.94
CA PHE A 272 25.10 -0.36 -22.48
C PHE A 272 26.36 -0.90 -21.84
N ASN A 273 27.53 -0.41 -22.30
CA ASN A 273 28.79 -0.77 -21.69
C ASN A 273 29.80 0.40 -21.70
N GLY A 274 30.97 0.21 -21.08
CA GLY A 274 31.95 1.29 -20.89
C GLY A 274 31.46 2.35 -19.91
N ASN A 275 31.62 3.63 -20.29
CA ASN A 275 31.12 4.79 -19.55
C ASN A 275 29.87 5.39 -20.23
N SER A 276 29.16 4.60 -21.03
CA SER A 276 27.95 5.05 -21.74
C SER A 276 26.86 5.51 -20.76
N LYS A 277 25.95 6.32 -21.25
CA LYS A 277 24.87 6.90 -20.44
C LYS A 277 23.51 6.63 -21.06
N LEU A 278 22.54 6.32 -20.19
CA LEU A 278 21.13 6.27 -20.54
C LEU A 278 20.36 7.23 -19.65
N ARG A 279 19.58 8.10 -20.27
CA ARG A 279 18.74 9.10 -19.60
C ARG A 279 17.32 9.01 -20.14
N GLY A 280 16.36 9.12 -19.27
CA GLY A 280 14.94 9.19 -19.67
C GLY A 280 14.07 9.64 -18.51
N ASP A 281 13.31 10.69 -18.72
CA ASP A 281 12.28 11.16 -17.79
C ASP A 281 10.91 10.96 -18.40
N ASP A 282 9.94 10.46 -17.63
CA ASP A 282 8.59 10.12 -18.09
C ASP A 282 8.60 9.07 -19.22
N VAL A 283 9.32 7.95 -19.01
CA VAL A 283 9.49 6.89 -20.01
C VAL A 283 9.03 5.54 -19.50
N VAL A 284 8.63 4.65 -20.40
CA VAL A 284 8.53 3.21 -20.15
C VAL A 284 9.23 2.45 -21.27
N LEU A 285 10.06 1.49 -20.88
CA LEU A 285 10.78 0.60 -21.78
C LEU A 285 10.04 -0.74 -21.84
N ILE A 286 9.49 -1.05 -23.00
CA ILE A 286 8.74 -2.29 -23.24
C ILE A 286 9.56 -3.19 -24.17
N PHE A 287 9.84 -4.42 -23.73
CA PHE A 287 10.64 -5.36 -24.48
C PHE A 287 9.78 -6.49 -25.03
N ASP A 288 9.94 -6.77 -26.32
CA ASP A 288 9.34 -7.91 -26.98
C ASP A 288 9.88 -9.26 -26.43
N PRO A 289 9.22 -10.37 -26.72
CA PRO A 289 9.73 -11.71 -26.41
C PRO A 289 11.18 -11.87 -26.91
N ASP A 290 12.01 -12.52 -26.08
CA ASP A 290 13.43 -12.75 -26.34
C ASP A 290 14.30 -11.49 -26.42
N ARG A 291 13.83 -10.34 -25.93
CA ARG A 291 14.59 -9.08 -25.84
C ARG A 291 14.76 -8.64 -24.41
N ALA A 292 15.90 -8.01 -24.15
CA ALA A 292 16.23 -7.52 -22.80
C ALA A 292 17.20 -6.33 -22.87
N PHE A 293 17.44 -5.71 -21.74
CA PHE A 293 18.56 -4.82 -21.58
C PHE A 293 19.76 -5.50 -20.90
N SER A 294 20.96 -4.95 -21.15
CA SER A 294 22.17 -5.21 -20.37
C SER A 294 22.85 -3.89 -20.04
N PHE A 295 23.01 -3.61 -18.75
CA PHE A 295 23.73 -2.44 -18.23
C PHE A 295 25.02 -2.92 -17.60
N ASP A 296 26.12 -2.81 -18.35
CA ASP A 296 27.39 -3.41 -17.99
C ASP A 296 28.47 -2.38 -17.60
N GLN A 297 29.49 -2.83 -16.92
CA GLN A 297 30.69 -2.08 -16.54
C GLN A 297 30.40 -0.82 -15.71
N LYS A 298 30.50 0.38 -16.34
CA LYS A 298 30.31 1.69 -15.72
C LYS A 298 29.20 2.49 -16.43
N ALA A 299 28.30 1.82 -17.13
CA ALA A 299 27.15 2.44 -17.76
C ALA A 299 26.35 3.23 -16.73
N ASP A 300 26.13 4.49 -16.96
CA ASP A 300 25.49 5.43 -16.04
C ASP A 300 24.02 5.59 -16.43
N ILE A 301 23.12 5.05 -15.59
CA ILE A 301 21.70 4.90 -15.90
C ILE A 301 20.87 5.74 -14.92
N GLU A 302 20.01 6.60 -15.47
CA GLU A 302 19.01 7.38 -14.74
C GLU A 302 17.72 7.39 -15.55
N LEU A 303 16.69 6.74 -15.00
CA LEU A 303 15.39 6.60 -15.64
C LEU A 303 14.26 6.86 -14.65
N THR A 304 13.25 7.62 -15.08
CA THR A 304 12.00 7.79 -14.34
C THR A 304 10.81 7.32 -15.16
N ALA A 305 9.89 6.64 -14.49
CA ALA A 305 8.74 5.99 -15.11
C ALA A 305 7.71 6.97 -15.65
N ARG A 306 6.76 6.43 -16.43
CA ARG A 306 5.64 7.20 -16.99
C ARG A 306 4.83 7.90 -15.90
N LYS A 307 4.54 9.17 -16.13
CA LYS A 307 3.77 10.02 -15.20
C LYS A 307 2.27 9.99 -15.47
N SER A 308 1.86 9.52 -16.66
CA SER A 308 0.46 9.51 -17.08
C SER A 308 0.20 8.42 -18.14
N GLY A 309 -1.07 8.16 -18.41
CA GLY A 309 -1.53 7.16 -19.38
C GLY A 309 -1.67 5.75 -18.79
N PRO A 310 -2.00 4.75 -19.63
CA PRO A 310 -2.25 3.37 -19.17
C PRO A 310 -1.05 2.72 -18.48
N LEU A 311 0.17 3.12 -18.84
CA LEU A 311 1.42 2.61 -18.28
C LEU A 311 2.03 3.56 -17.24
N ALA A 312 1.22 4.42 -16.64
CA ALA A 312 1.68 5.32 -15.57
C ALA A 312 2.27 4.52 -14.40
N GLY A 313 3.46 4.92 -13.95
CA GLY A 313 4.19 4.23 -12.88
C GLY A 313 5.04 3.03 -13.32
N PHE A 314 4.92 2.59 -14.58
CA PHE A 314 5.80 1.55 -15.14
C PHE A 314 7.05 2.18 -15.76
N LEU A 315 8.21 1.62 -15.40
CA LEU A 315 9.51 1.98 -15.95
C LEU A 315 9.98 0.95 -16.98
N ILE A 316 9.85 -0.32 -16.65
CA ILE A 316 10.22 -1.44 -17.51
C ILE A 316 9.07 -2.44 -17.49
N ALA A 317 8.64 -2.89 -18.67
CA ALA A 317 7.57 -3.87 -18.78
C ALA A 317 7.87 -4.90 -19.86
N THR A 318 7.49 -6.17 -19.60
CA THR A 318 7.52 -7.24 -20.60
C THR A 318 6.32 -8.16 -20.49
N GLY A 319 5.97 -8.80 -21.59
CA GLY A 319 5.01 -9.89 -21.58
C GLY A 319 5.54 -11.13 -20.84
N ARG A 320 4.64 -12.00 -20.38
CA ARG A 320 4.97 -13.26 -19.68
C ARG A 320 5.75 -14.24 -20.55
N ASN A 321 5.67 -14.12 -21.86
CA ASN A 321 6.39 -14.94 -22.85
C ASN A 321 7.83 -14.49 -23.05
N ASN A 322 8.26 -13.37 -22.48
CA ASN A 322 9.66 -12.98 -22.47
C ASN A 322 10.39 -13.75 -21.35
N THR A 323 11.36 -14.58 -21.73
CA THR A 323 12.15 -15.41 -20.79
C THR A 323 13.60 -14.98 -20.71
N LYS A 324 13.98 -13.86 -21.36
CA LYS A 324 15.35 -13.37 -21.32
C LYS A 324 15.70 -12.78 -19.99
N ARG A 325 16.97 -12.93 -19.62
CA ARG A 325 17.53 -12.31 -18.42
C ARG A 325 17.75 -10.82 -18.61
N PHE A 326 17.28 -10.02 -17.68
CA PHE A 326 17.59 -8.60 -17.58
C PHE A 326 18.78 -8.41 -16.65
N THR A 327 19.86 -7.81 -17.15
CA THR A 327 21.17 -7.79 -16.45
C THR A 327 21.55 -6.38 -16.04
N ILE A 328 21.89 -6.21 -14.76
CA ILE A 328 22.48 -5.01 -14.19
C ILE A 328 23.84 -5.39 -13.59
N SER A 329 24.91 -5.15 -14.35
CA SER A 329 26.28 -5.37 -13.89
C SER A 329 27.04 -4.06 -13.66
N SER A 330 26.41 -2.92 -13.99
CA SER A 330 27.02 -1.61 -13.77
C SER A 330 26.90 -1.15 -12.33
N SER A 331 27.95 -0.55 -11.81
CA SER A 331 27.97 0.10 -10.49
C SER A 331 27.42 1.54 -10.49
N LYS A 332 26.92 2.03 -11.63
CA LYS A 332 26.41 3.40 -11.81
C LYS A 332 24.94 3.46 -12.23
N VAL A 333 24.16 2.45 -11.91
CA VAL A 333 22.71 2.50 -12.09
C VAL A 333 22.13 3.24 -10.89
N ARG A 334 22.01 4.56 -11.00
CA ARG A 334 21.68 5.43 -9.87
C ARG A 334 20.18 5.54 -9.63
N GLU A 335 19.43 5.70 -10.71
CA GLU A 335 17.98 5.89 -10.62
C GLU A 335 17.24 4.93 -11.55
N LEU A 336 16.33 4.16 -10.96
CA LEU A 336 15.30 3.35 -11.62
C LEU A 336 13.99 3.60 -10.88
N LEU A 337 13.42 4.80 -11.08
CA LEU A 337 12.22 5.21 -10.37
C LEU A 337 11.00 4.67 -11.07
N GLY A 338 10.24 3.81 -10.39
CA GLY A 338 9.03 3.21 -10.92
C GLY A 338 8.97 1.69 -10.77
N THR A 339 8.04 1.08 -11.49
CA THR A 339 7.80 -0.37 -11.46
C THR A 339 8.56 -1.08 -12.56
N ILE A 340 9.36 -2.08 -12.19
CA ILE A 340 9.99 -3.04 -13.10
C ILE A 340 9.11 -4.29 -13.11
N TYR A 341 8.40 -4.53 -14.20
CA TYR A 341 7.49 -5.65 -14.40
C TYR A 341 8.01 -6.59 -15.49
N ILE A 342 8.61 -7.70 -15.08
CA ILE A 342 9.24 -8.70 -15.97
C ILE A 342 8.80 -10.13 -15.57
N PRO A 343 7.50 -10.44 -15.69
CA PRO A 343 6.89 -11.63 -15.07
C PRO A 343 7.36 -12.96 -15.64
N GLY A 344 7.90 -13.00 -16.86
CA GLY A 344 8.47 -14.18 -17.50
C GLY A 344 9.99 -14.29 -17.34
N SER A 345 10.65 -13.27 -16.79
CA SER A 345 12.09 -13.05 -16.87
C SER A 345 12.78 -13.01 -15.52
N GLU A 346 14.08 -13.28 -15.53
CA GLU A 346 14.96 -13.10 -14.38
C GLU A 346 15.53 -11.67 -14.36
N LEU A 347 15.47 -11.02 -13.19
CA LEU A 347 16.29 -9.84 -12.88
C LEU A 347 17.61 -10.31 -12.25
N TYR A 348 18.71 -10.11 -12.95
CA TYR A 348 20.03 -10.46 -12.48
C TYR A 348 20.86 -9.21 -12.19
N VAL A 349 21.26 -9.05 -10.94
CA VAL A 349 22.05 -7.91 -10.48
C VAL A 349 23.40 -8.41 -10.00
N SER A 350 24.47 -7.97 -10.67
CA SER A 350 25.84 -8.45 -10.38
C SER A 350 26.88 -7.32 -10.29
N SER A 351 26.45 -6.12 -9.94
CA SER A 351 27.33 -4.96 -9.80
C SER A 351 28.11 -4.98 -8.48
N SER A 352 29.09 -4.11 -8.35
CA SER A 352 29.85 -3.90 -7.11
C SER A 352 29.49 -2.58 -6.43
N GLY A 353 28.23 -2.24 -6.31
CA GLY A 353 27.82 -0.96 -5.73
C GLY A 353 26.30 -0.88 -5.50
N ASN A 354 25.87 0.32 -5.12
CA ASN A 354 24.45 0.58 -4.92
C ASN A 354 23.74 0.72 -6.28
N VAL A 355 22.64 0.00 -6.43
CA VAL A 355 21.74 0.05 -7.60
C VAL A 355 20.44 0.71 -7.16
N ALA A 356 19.97 1.68 -7.93
CA ALA A 356 18.72 2.44 -7.75
C ALA A 356 18.64 3.24 -6.43
N GLN A 357 19.80 3.64 -5.86
CA GLN A 357 19.83 4.34 -4.56
C GLN A 357 19.16 5.72 -4.58
N ASP A 358 19.17 6.41 -5.75
CA ASP A 358 18.66 7.76 -5.91
C ASP A 358 17.16 7.77 -6.28
N SER A 359 16.58 6.59 -6.54
CA SER A 359 15.14 6.45 -6.78
C SER A 359 14.33 6.81 -5.54
N ALA A 360 13.34 7.69 -5.67
CA ALA A 360 12.43 8.00 -4.58
C ALA A 360 11.67 6.75 -4.13
N TRP A 361 11.24 5.94 -5.09
CA TRP A 361 10.65 4.63 -4.86
C TRP A 361 10.93 3.69 -6.04
N SER A 362 10.91 2.38 -5.78
CA SER A 362 10.99 1.35 -6.81
C SER A 362 10.17 0.14 -6.41
N VAL A 363 9.55 -0.51 -7.40
CA VAL A 363 8.85 -1.78 -7.23
C VAL A 363 9.36 -2.77 -8.27
N ILE A 364 9.58 -4.01 -7.86
CA ILE A 364 10.06 -5.09 -8.74
C ILE A 364 9.07 -6.25 -8.68
N VAL A 365 8.52 -6.61 -9.83
CA VAL A 365 7.73 -7.82 -10.05
C VAL A 365 8.42 -8.63 -11.13
N ALA A 366 9.01 -9.77 -10.76
CA ALA A 366 9.84 -10.58 -11.65
C ALA A 366 9.55 -12.07 -11.48
N LYS A 367 9.82 -12.87 -12.53
CA LYS A 367 9.78 -14.33 -12.44
C LYS A 367 10.74 -14.83 -11.37
N SER A 368 11.99 -14.38 -11.42
CA SER A 368 13.01 -14.67 -10.44
C SER A 368 13.96 -13.47 -10.26
N ILE A 369 14.64 -13.42 -9.11
CA ILE A 369 15.56 -12.35 -8.75
C ILE A 369 16.83 -12.97 -8.24
N THR A 370 17.96 -12.62 -8.87
CA THR A 370 19.29 -13.10 -8.47
C THR A 370 20.22 -11.93 -8.25
N LEU A 371 20.85 -11.87 -7.08
CA LEU A 371 21.92 -10.95 -6.76
C LEU A 371 23.21 -11.72 -6.54
N ALA A 372 24.31 -11.34 -7.22
CA ALA A 372 25.63 -11.95 -7.10
C ALA A 372 26.73 -10.90 -7.26
N ASN A 373 27.96 -11.20 -6.81
CA ASN A 373 29.12 -10.31 -6.96
C ASN A 373 29.05 -8.98 -6.19
N ASN A 374 28.37 -8.96 -5.02
CA ASN A 374 28.42 -7.86 -4.06
C ASN A 374 27.61 -6.58 -4.37
N PRO A 375 26.48 -6.61 -5.10
CA PRO A 375 25.61 -5.46 -5.25
C PRO A 375 24.83 -5.14 -3.98
N VAL A 376 24.41 -3.87 -3.86
CA VAL A 376 23.36 -3.44 -2.95
C VAL A 376 22.18 -2.96 -3.81
N LEU A 377 21.14 -3.76 -3.90
CA LEU A 377 19.88 -3.35 -4.54
C LEU A 377 19.06 -2.54 -3.54
N VAL A 378 18.91 -1.25 -3.80
CA VAL A 378 18.19 -0.32 -2.93
C VAL A 378 16.77 -0.15 -3.42
N ILE A 379 15.80 -0.42 -2.54
CA ILE A 379 14.37 -0.27 -2.81
C ILE A 379 13.82 0.74 -1.80
N ASN A 380 13.60 1.95 -2.26
CA ASN A 380 13.02 3.02 -1.47
C ASN A 380 11.49 3.04 -1.59
N LYS A 381 10.81 3.66 -0.62
CA LYS A 381 9.35 3.77 -0.55
C LYS A 381 8.86 5.20 -0.34
N ASN A 382 9.65 6.19 -0.70
CA ASN A 382 9.23 7.59 -0.61
C ASN A 382 8.32 7.97 -1.79
N TYR A 383 7.10 7.43 -1.79
CA TYR A 383 6.14 7.66 -2.87
C TYR A 383 5.75 9.12 -3.03
N ALA A 384 5.77 9.92 -1.97
CA ALA A 384 5.54 11.36 -2.03
C ALA A 384 6.75 12.15 -2.57
N GLY A 385 7.90 11.52 -2.72
CA GLY A 385 9.13 12.14 -3.21
C GLY A 385 9.21 12.29 -4.73
N SER A 386 8.16 11.88 -5.46
CA SER A 386 8.11 12.02 -6.92
C SER A 386 6.66 12.25 -7.40
N ASN A 387 6.53 12.74 -8.63
CA ASN A 387 5.24 12.88 -9.32
C ASN A 387 4.88 11.67 -10.20
N VAL A 388 5.63 10.58 -10.10
CA VAL A 388 5.33 9.32 -10.77
C VAL A 388 4.31 8.56 -9.93
N PRO A 389 3.12 8.21 -10.47
CA PRO A 389 2.11 7.46 -9.73
C PRO A 389 2.55 6.01 -9.51
N VAL A 390 2.05 5.40 -8.44
CA VAL A 390 2.28 3.98 -8.16
C VAL A 390 1.14 3.17 -8.77
N PRO A 391 1.42 2.12 -9.57
CA PRO A 391 0.38 1.27 -10.12
C PRO A 391 -0.41 0.53 -9.03
N GLU A 392 -1.70 0.30 -9.26
CA GLU A 392 -2.54 -0.48 -8.35
C GLU A 392 -2.00 -1.90 -8.17
N GLY A 393 -2.15 -2.45 -6.95
CA GLY A 393 -1.71 -3.81 -6.61
C GLY A 393 -0.29 -3.92 -6.08
N VAL A 394 0.51 -2.86 -6.14
CA VAL A 394 1.86 -2.78 -5.56
C VAL A 394 2.03 -1.48 -4.76
N GLY A 395 3.16 -1.36 -4.07
CA GLY A 395 3.44 -0.16 -3.28
C GLY A 395 2.51 -0.03 -2.06
N PRO A 396 2.12 1.19 -1.68
CA PRO A 396 1.12 1.40 -0.64
C PRO A 396 -0.21 0.88 -1.16
N SER A 397 -0.46 -0.41 -0.95
CA SER A 397 -1.69 -1.05 -1.41
C SER A 397 -2.90 -0.37 -0.80
N SER A 398 -3.96 -0.25 -1.57
CA SER A 398 -5.32 -0.02 -1.12
C SER A 398 -5.76 -1.21 -0.25
N GLY A 399 -5.16 -1.33 0.93
CA GLY A 399 -5.58 -2.30 1.92
C GLY A 399 -7.02 -1.99 2.30
N VAL A 400 -7.87 -3.01 2.40
CA VAL A 400 -9.21 -2.83 2.96
C VAL A 400 -9.04 -2.30 4.39
N PRO A 401 -9.50 -1.09 4.71
CA PRO A 401 -9.36 -0.55 6.06
C PRO A 401 -10.20 -1.39 7.03
N ARG A 402 -9.68 -1.58 8.25
CA ARG A 402 -10.40 -2.25 9.34
C ARG A 402 -10.32 -1.42 10.61
N LEU A 403 -11.30 -1.61 11.50
CA LEU A 403 -11.22 -1.03 12.84
C LEU A 403 -10.12 -1.73 13.64
N ALA A 404 -9.23 -0.95 14.24
CA ALA A 404 -8.25 -1.45 15.19
C ALA A 404 -8.97 -1.74 16.52
N ARG A 405 -8.73 -2.92 17.11
CA ARG A 405 -9.28 -3.34 18.40
C ARG A 405 -8.32 -3.05 19.53
#